data_a2bd59049486cee99c6b27f381676fe6
#
_entry.id   a2bd59049486cee99c6b27f381676fe6
#
_cell.length_a   1.000
_cell.length_b   1.000
_cell.length_c   1.000
_cell.angle_alpha   90.00
_cell.angle_beta   90.00
_cell.angle_gamma   90.00
#
_symmetry.space_group_name_H-M   'P 1'
#
loop_
_entity.id
_entity.type
_entity.pdbx_description
1 polymer ?
#
loop_
_entity_poly.entity_id
_entity_poly.type
_entity_poly.pdbx_seq_one_letter_code
_entity_poly.pdbx_strand_id
1 'polypeptide(L)'
;MSHGIHLRAVPYDHPDALKLDAQVQLEYQERYDGEGDATFLDPAMFVPPAGLYLLAYDASDTPLASGAWRAQDHNDEGYSDGDAEIKRMYVVPEARGKGLARRILAELEADATAAGRRRMVLETGDRQPEAIALYLSAGYSLSEKFGYYRAYESSRCMAKPLRTPTTLS
;
A
#
# COMPACT_ATOMS: atom_id res chain seq x y z
N MET A 1 19.24 -10.72 9.64
CA MET A 1 18.35 -10.35 10.75
C MET A 1 18.02 -8.87 10.67
N SER A 2 16.76 -8.54 10.89
CA SER A 2 16.28 -7.15 10.82
C SER A 2 16.54 -6.38 12.11
N HIS A 3 17.76 -6.51 12.63
CA HIS A 3 18.14 -5.81 13.87
C HIS A 3 17.96 -4.32 13.72
N GLY A 4 17.19 -3.74 14.61
CA GLY A 4 16.93 -2.33 14.64
C GLY A 4 15.84 -1.84 13.70
N ILE A 5 15.29 -2.68 12.84
CA ILE A 5 14.16 -2.27 12.01
C ILE A 5 12.89 -2.38 12.82
N HIS A 6 12.12 -1.28 12.87
CA HIS A 6 10.81 -1.29 13.53
C HIS A 6 9.78 -0.56 12.68
N LEU A 7 8.54 -1.01 12.74
CA LEU A 7 7.41 -0.38 12.07
C LEU A 7 6.70 0.57 13.02
N ARG A 8 6.28 1.71 12.49
CA ARG A 8 5.58 2.71 13.29
C ARG A 8 4.40 3.26 12.50
N ALA A 9 3.23 3.33 13.13
CA ALA A 9 2.07 4.01 12.56
C ALA A 9 2.26 5.52 12.72
N VAL A 10 2.06 6.26 11.64
CA VAL A 10 2.20 7.72 11.63
C VAL A 10 1.04 8.34 10.85
N PRO A 11 0.73 9.64 11.06
CA PRO A 11 -0.21 10.33 10.18
C PRO A 11 0.36 10.45 8.76
N TYR A 12 -0.53 10.53 7.78
CA TYR A 12 -0.11 10.74 6.39
C TYR A 12 0.77 11.99 6.22
N ASP A 13 0.47 13.05 6.98
CA ASP A 13 1.20 14.32 6.91
C ASP A 13 2.41 14.39 7.83
N HIS A 14 2.81 13.26 8.43
CA HIS A 14 4.06 13.21 9.20
C HIS A 14 5.25 13.56 8.27
N PRO A 15 6.23 14.34 8.74
CA PRO A 15 7.37 14.75 7.89
C PRO A 15 8.08 13.60 7.20
N ASP A 16 8.29 12.48 7.89
CA ASP A 16 8.94 11.31 7.31
C ASP A 16 8.07 10.65 6.24
N ALA A 17 6.74 10.62 6.44
CA ALA A 17 5.82 10.10 5.44
C ALA A 17 5.84 10.96 4.19
N LEU A 18 5.81 12.28 4.34
CA LEU A 18 5.86 13.21 3.22
C LEU A 18 7.20 13.11 2.48
N LYS A 19 8.29 12.89 3.19
CA LYS A 19 9.60 12.70 2.58
C LYS A 19 9.63 11.49 1.65
N LEU A 20 9.14 10.34 2.12
CA LEU A 20 9.10 9.13 1.29
C LEU A 20 8.06 9.26 0.18
N ASP A 21 6.94 9.93 0.42
CA ASP A 21 5.94 10.18 -0.62
C ASP A 21 6.54 11.00 -1.77
N ALA A 22 7.31 12.03 -1.47
CA ALA A 22 7.97 12.82 -2.50
C ALA A 22 8.92 11.95 -3.34
N GLN A 23 9.64 11.03 -2.71
CA GLN A 23 10.56 10.12 -3.42
C GLN A 23 9.80 9.17 -4.35
N VAL A 24 8.71 8.56 -3.87
CA VAL A 24 7.95 7.62 -4.69
C VAL A 24 7.26 8.32 -5.86
N GLN A 25 6.80 9.55 -5.65
CA GLN A 25 6.19 10.33 -6.73
C GLN A 25 7.20 10.63 -7.85
N LEU A 26 8.44 10.96 -7.50
CA LEU A 26 9.50 11.14 -8.48
C LEU A 26 9.76 9.86 -9.28
N GLU A 27 9.76 8.71 -8.61
CA GLU A 27 9.95 7.42 -9.25
C GLU A 27 8.81 7.13 -10.26
N TYR A 28 7.56 7.43 -9.89
CA TYR A 28 6.43 7.28 -10.81
C TYR A 28 6.56 8.22 -12.02
N GLN A 29 6.97 9.46 -11.80
CA GLN A 29 7.17 10.43 -12.89
C GLN A 29 8.21 9.92 -13.90
N GLU A 30 9.30 9.37 -13.41
CA GLU A 30 10.35 8.81 -14.27
C GLU A 30 9.86 7.61 -15.07
N ARG A 31 9.05 6.73 -14.47
CA ARG A 31 8.59 5.50 -15.12
C ARG A 31 7.46 5.73 -16.13
N TYR A 32 6.63 6.74 -15.91
CA TYR A 32 5.40 6.94 -16.69
C TYR A 32 5.33 8.27 -17.43
N ASP A 33 6.42 9.02 -17.46
CA ASP A 33 6.52 10.31 -18.16
C ASP A 33 5.37 11.27 -17.79
N GLY A 34 5.00 11.33 -16.51
CA GLY A 34 3.84 12.07 -16.08
C GLY A 34 3.97 12.71 -14.71
N GLU A 35 2.82 12.92 -14.08
CA GLU A 35 2.71 13.69 -12.83
C GLU A 35 2.82 12.81 -11.57
N GLY A 36 3.06 11.51 -11.71
CA GLY A 36 3.02 10.59 -10.59
C GLY A 36 1.59 10.13 -10.31
N ASP A 37 1.34 9.69 -9.08
CA ASP A 37 -0.01 9.27 -8.67
C ASP A 37 -0.83 10.49 -8.28
N ALA A 38 -1.85 10.81 -9.09
CA ALA A 38 -2.74 11.94 -8.90
C ALA A 38 -3.95 11.63 -7.99
N THR A 39 -4.03 10.43 -7.44
CA THR A 39 -5.13 10.05 -6.55
C THR A 39 -5.16 10.97 -5.32
N PHE A 40 -6.34 11.50 -5.02
CA PHE A 40 -6.51 12.35 -3.84
C PHE A 40 -6.34 11.55 -2.56
N LEU A 41 -5.47 12.02 -1.67
CA LEU A 41 -5.25 11.43 -0.34
C LEU A 41 -5.40 12.52 0.72
N ASP A 42 -6.08 12.16 1.80
CA ASP A 42 -6.32 13.03 2.95
C ASP A 42 -5.87 12.30 4.22
N PRO A 43 -5.22 12.98 5.18
CA PRO A 43 -4.80 12.33 6.42
C PRO A 43 -5.88 11.53 7.13
N ALA A 44 -7.13 12.00 7.10
CA ALA A 44 -8.23 11.31 7.76
C ALA A 44 -8.49 9.90 7.19
N MET A 45 -8.11 9.65 5.94
CA MET A 45 -8.29 8.33 5.31
C MET A 45 -7.46 7.24 5.96
N PHE A 46 -6.39 7.63 6.67
CA PHE A 46 -5.43 6.68 7.24
C PHE A 46 -5.48 6.63 8.76
N VAL A 47 -6.52 7.19 9.36
CA VAL A 47 -6.73 7.11 10.80
C VAL A 47 -7.51 5.82 11.11
N PRO A 48 -6.99 4.93 11.99
CA PRO A 48 -7.72 3.72 12.36
C PRO A 48 -9.11 4.00 12.91
N PRO A 49 -10.13 3.22 12.58
CA PRO A 49 -10.11 2.00 11.77
C PRO A 49 -10.35 2.22 10.27
N ALA A 50 -10.33 3.46 9.80
CA ALA A 50 -10.57 3.77 8.39
C ALA A 50 -9.37 3.46 7.49
N GLY A 51 -8.20 3.33 8.09
CA GLY A 51 -6.96 3.04 7.38
C GLY A 51 -5.78 3.00 8.33
N LEU A 52 -4.58 2.95 7.75
CA LEU A 52 -3.33 2.94 8.52
C LEU A 52 -2.21 3.41 7.61
N TYR A 53 -1.28 4.19 8.14
CA TYR A 53 -0.08 4.57 7.43
C TYR A 53 1.13 4.10 8.24
N LEU A 54 1.98 3.26 7.62
CA LEU A 54 3.13 2.67 8.29
C LEU A 54 4.45 3.16 7.67
N LEU A 55 5.42 3.40 8.55
CA LEU A 55 6.80 3.61 8.15
C LEU A 55 7.67 2.56 8.82
N ALA A 56 8.70 2.12 8.10
CA ALA A 56 9.77 1.29 8.66
C ALA A 56 10.98 2.18 8.92
N TYR A 57 11.51 2.08 10.13
CA TYR A 57 12.66 2.86 10.58
C TYR A 57 13.83 1.93 10.90
N ASP A 58 15.05 2.43 10.67
CA ASP A 58 16.24 1.73 11.16
C ASP A 58 16.54 2.11 12.62
N ALA A 59 17.64 1.59 13.18
CA ALA A 59 18.03 1.85 14.56
C ALA A 59 18.38 3.33 14.82
N SER A 60 18.65 4.10 13.77
CA SER A 60 18.95 5.54 13.86
C SER A 60 17.73 6.42 13.60
N ASP A 61 16.55 5.81 13.58
CA ASP A 61 15.28 6.49 13.25
C ASP A 61 15.28 7.12 11.85
N THR A 62 15.95 6.50 10.91
CA THR A 62 15.87 6.89 9.51
C THR A 62 14.73 6.15 8.84
N PRO A 63 13.78 6.83 8.18
CA PRO A 63 12.70 6.15 7.49
C PRO A 63 13.21 5.46 6.22
N LEU A 64 12.93 4.17 6.10
CA LEU A 64 13.42 3.33 5.01
C LEU A 64 12.34 2.86 4.05
N ALA A 65 11.10 2.81 4.52
CA ALA A 65 10.02 2.26 3.72
C ALA A 65 8.67 2.76 4.23
N SER A 66 7.68 2.73 3.35
CA SER A 66 6.31 3.12 3.68
C SER A 66 5.31 2.15 3.09
N GLY A 67 4.09 2.22 3.58
CA GLY A 67 2.94 1.54 3.04
C GLY A 67 1.69 1.92 3.82
N ALA A 68 0.56 1.94 3.15
CA ALA A 68 -0.69 2.37 3.77
C ALA A 68 -1.86 1.60 3.18
N TRP A 69 -2.97 1.57 3.91
CA TRP A 69 -4.24 1.15 3.36
C TRP A 69 -5.33 2.12 3.80
N ARG A 70 -6.35 2.26 2.96
CA ARG A 70 -7.54 3.04 3.27
C ARG A 70 -8.79 2.24 2.91
N ALA A 71 -9.86 2.41 3.70
CA ALA A 71 -11.12 1.75 3.44
C ALA A 71 -11.77 2.29 2.16
N GLN A 72 -12.29 1.38 1.35
CA GLN A 72 -13.11 1.72 0.20
C GLN A 72 -14.35 0.84 0.23
N ASP A 73 -15.47 1.43 -0.18
CA ASP A 73 -16.71 0.68 -0.34
C ASP A 73 -17.23 0.91 -1.75
N HIS A 74 -18.28 0.19 -2.13
CA HIS A 74 -18.84 0.26 -3.47
C HIS A 74 -19.07 1.71 -3.91
N ASN A 75 -18.56 2.04 -5.09
CA ASN A 75 -18.76 3.35 -5.70
C ASN A 75 -18.64 3.23 -7.23
N ASP A 76 -18.75 4.37 -7.93
CA ASP A 76 -18.70 4.40 -9.39
C ASP A 76 -17.31 4.08 -9.96
N GLU A 77 -16.29 4.00 -9.13
CA GLU A 77 -14.93 3.66 -9.57
C GLU A 77 -14.62 2.17 -9.51
N GLY A 78 -15.59 1.33 -9.18
CA GLY A 78 -15.42 -0.12 -9.25
C GLY A 78 -14.94 -0.79 -7.97
N TYR A 79 -14.89 -0.07 -6.84
CA TYR A 79 -14.60 -0.70 -5.55
C TYR A 79 -15.78 -1.54 -5.08
N SER A 80 -15.48 -2.52 -4.23
CA SER A 80 -16.47 -3.36 -3.57
C SER A 80 -16.54 -3.03 -2.08
N ASP A 81 -17.69 -3.29 -1.46
CA ASP A 81 -17.83 -3.11 -0.02
C ASP A 81 -16.81 -3.97 0.72
N GLY A 82 -16.11 -3.37 1.68
CA GLY A 82 -15.09 -4.05 2.45
C GLY A 82 -13.72 -4.07 1.83
N ASP A 83 -13.50 -3.31 0.76
CA ASP A 83 -12.16 -3.18 0.19
C ASP A 83 -11.25 -2.37 1.10
N ALA A 84 -9.98 -2.79 1.18
CA ALA A 84 -8.89 -2.05 1.80
C ALA A 84 -7.86 -1.78 0.72
N GLU A 85 -7.74 -0.53 0.32
CA GLU A 85 -6.87 -0.16 -0.80
C GLU A 85 -5.47 0.18 -0.30
N ILE A 86 -4.47 -0.53 -0.84
CA ILE A 86 -3.07 -0.28 -0.55
C ILE A 86 -2.61 0.95 -1.32
N LYS A 87 -1.90 1.84 -0.61
CA LYS A 87 -1.31 3.06 -1.19
C LYS A 87 0.11 3.24 -0.67
N ARG A 88 0.93 3.87 -1.47
CA ARG A 88 2.26 4.37 -1.07
C ARG A 88 3.22 3.30 -0.58
N MET A 89 3.15 2.09 -1.15
CA MET A 89 4.17 1.07 -0.91
C MET A 89 5.48 1.51 -1.53
N TYR A 90 6.51 1.68 -0.71
CA TYR A 90 7.79 2.18 -1.18
C TYR A 90 8.92 1.73 -0.26
N VAL A 91 10.05 1.39 -0.83
CA VAL A 91 11.29 1.11 -0.10
C VAL A 91 12.38 1.96 -0.74
N VAL A 92 13.12 2.71 0.08
CA VAL A 92 14.25 3.49 -0.45
C VAL A 92 15.25 2.56 -1.13
N PRO A 93 15.93 3.01 -2.21
CA PRO A 93 16.81 2.11 -2.97
C PRO A 93 17.85 1.37 -2.11
N GLU A 94 18.45 2.05 -1.14
CA GLU A 94 19.50 1.50 -0.27
C GLU A 94 18.99 0.35 0.62
N ALA A 95 17.68 0.28 0.86
CA ALA A 95 17.08 -0.70 1.75
C ALA A 95 16.35 -1.84 1.03
N ARG A 96 16.42 -1.87 -0.30
CA ARG A 96 15.73 -2.89 -1.10
C ARG A 96 16.41 -4.25 -0.96
N GLY A 97 15.62 -5.32 -1.17
CA GLY A 97 16.11 -6.69 -1.08
C GLY A 97 16.21 -7.24 0.33
N LYS A 98 15.65 -6.56 1.32
CA LYS A 98 15.70 -6.96 2.73
C LYS A 98 14.34 -7.39 3.29
N GLY A 99 13.31 -7.49 2.44
CA GLY A 99 11.98 -7.94 2.85
C GLY A 99 11.13 -6.89 3.54
N LEU A 100 11.49 -5.60 3.49
CA LEU A 100 10.73 -4.55 4.17
C LEU A 100 9.33 -4.38 3.59
N ALA A 101 9.18 -4.43 2.26
CA ALA A 101 7.87 -4.31 1.63
C ALA A 101 6.94 -5.44 2.07
N ARG A 102 7.44 -6.68 2.14
CA ARG A 102 6.65 -7.83 2.60
C ARG A 102 6.23 -7.66 4.04
N ARG A 103 7.13 -7.15 4.88
CA ARG A 103 6.84 -6.94 6.30
C ARG A 103 5.75 -5.89 6.49
N ILE A 104 5.85 -4.77 5.77
CA ILE A 104 4.81 -3.74 5.80
C ILE A 104 3.49 -4.31 5.29
N LEU A 105 3.51 -5.01 4.16
CA LEU A 105 2.32 -5.59 3.57
C LEU A 105 1.60 -6.53 4.54
N ALA A 106 2.34 -7.38 5.24
CA ALA A 106 1.76 -8.30 6.22
C ALA A 106 1.07 -7.54 7.36
N GLU A 107 1.68 -6.47 7.85
CA GLU A 107 1.07 -5.63 8.91
C GLU A 107 -0.17 -4.92 8.41
N LEU A 108 -0.17 -4.41 7.18
CA LEU A 108 -1.35 -3.78 6.60
C LEU A 108 -2.50 -4.78 6.47
N GLU A 109 -2.20 -6.00 6.03
CA GLU A 109 -3.22 -7.05 5.90
C GLU A 109 -3.80 -7.43 7.26
N ALA A 110 -2.95 -7.56 8.27
CA ALA A 110 -3.41 -7.87 9.63
C ALA A 110 -4.31 -6.77 10.18
N ASP A 111 -3.91 -5.52 9.99
CA ASP A 111 -4.68 -4.37 10.48
C ASP A 111 -6.02 -4.24 9.75
N ALA A 112 -6.03 -4.38 8.43
CA ALA A 112 -7.26 -4.33 7.64
C ALA A 112 -8.23 -5.46 8.05
N THR A 113 -7.69 -6.66 8.29
CA THR A 113 -8.49 -7.79 8.76
C THR A 113 -9.11 -7.48 10.13
N ALA A 114 -8.32 -6.93 11.05
CA ALA A 114 -8.81 -6.55 12.37
C ALA A 114 -9.87 -5.45 12.29
N ALA A 115 -9.79 -4.59 11.28
CA ALA A 115 -10.78 -3.53 11.05
C ALA A 115 -12.05 -4.05 10.34
N GLY A 116 -12.14 -5.35 10.06
CA GLY A 116 -13.31 -5.95 9.45
C GLY A 116 -13.35 -5.86 7.93
N ARG A 117 -12.25 -5.47 7.28
CA ARG A 117 -12.22 -5.41 5.83
C ARG A 117 -12.20 -6.81 5.23
N ARG A 118 -12.64 -6.94 3.99
CA ARG A 118 -12.87 -8.24 3.35
C ARG A 118 -11.82 -8.58 2.31
N ARG A 119 -11.19 -7.56 1.72
CA ARG A 119 -10.29 -7.77 0.59
C ARG A 119 -9.27 -6.64 0.54
N MET A 120 -7.99 -7.00 0.36
CA MET A 120 -6.97 -6.02 0.00
C MET A 120 -7.03 -5.81 -1.50
N VAL A 121 -6.96 -4.57 -1.94
CA VAL A 121 -6.91 -4.22 -3.35
C VAL A 121 -5.78 -3.23 -3.57
N LEU A 122 -5.22 -3.24 -4.77
CA LEU A 122 -4.18 -2.29 -5.13
C LEU A 122 -4.21 -2.05 -6.64
N GLU A 123 -3.70 -0.91 -7.03
CA GLU A 123 -3.44 -0.58 -8.42
C GLU A 123 -1.95 -0.29 -8.55
N THR A 124 -1.33 -0.86 -9.57
CA THR A 124 0.06 -0.59 -9.93
C THR A 124 0.16 -0.45 -11.43
N GLY A 125 1.29 0.04 -11.92
CA GLY A 125 1.51 0.16 -13.35
C GLY A 125 2.28 -1.03 -13.92
N ASP A 126 2.10 -1.26 -15.23
CA ASP A 126 2.77 -2.33 -15.94
C ASP A 126 4.30 -2.13 -16.04
N ARG A 127 4.78 -0.90 -15.76
CA ARG A 127 6.22 -0.58 -15.75
C ARG A 127 6.87 -0.80 -14.38
N GLN A 128 6.19 -1.50 -13.47
CA GLN A 128 6.68 -1.83 -12.14
C GLN A 128 6.72 -3.35 -11.94
N PRO A 129 7.59 -4.07 -12.68
CA PRO A 129 7.59 -5.53 -12.61
C PRO A 129 7.98 -6.08 -11.23
N GLU A 130 8.81 -5.37 -10.46
CA GLU A 130 9.19 -5.78 -9.11
C GLU A 130 8.00 -5.74 -8.17
N ALA A 131 7.16 -4.70 -8.28
CA ALA A 131 5.95 -4.58 -7.45
C ALA A 131 4.95 -5.69 -7.80
N ILE A 132 4.73 -5.91 -9.08
CA ILE A 132 3.82 -6.97 -9.53
C ILE A 132 4.29 -8.34 -9.02
N ALA A 133 5.60 -8.62 -9.13
CA ALA A 133 6.17 -9.88 -8.63
C ALA A 133 5.99 -10.04 -7.12
N LEU A 134 6.18 -8.96 -6.37
CA LEU A 134 5.97 -8.97 -4.92
C LEU A 134 4.52 -9.36 -4.59
N TYR A 135 3.56 -8.69 -5.20
CA TYR A 135 2.16 -8.93 -4.88
C TYR A 135 1.72 -10.33 -5.30
N LEU A 136 2.13 -10.80 -6.48
CA LEU A 136 1.83 -12.17 -6.90
C LEU A 136 2.38 -13.18 -5.89
N SER A 137 3.61 -13.00 -5.44
CA SER A 137 4.22 -13.91 -4.46
C SER A 137 3.55 -13.83 -3.09
N ALA A 138 2.87 -12.73 -2.79
CA ALA A 138 2.15 -12.52 -1.53
C ALA A 138 0.69 -13.01 -1.58
N GLY A 139 0.26 -13.60 -2.69
CA GLY A 139 -1.07 -14.18 -2.81
C GLY A 139 -2.09 -13.30 -3.52
N TYR A 140 -1.65 -12.20 -4.11
CA TYR A 140 -2.54 -11.34 -4.90
C TYR A 140 -2.70 -11.90 -6.31
N SER A 141 -3.86 -11.66 -6.91
CA SER A 141 -4.12 -12.02 -8.30
C SER A 141 -4.73 -10.83 -9.03
N LEU A 142 -4.59 -10.84 -10.36
CA LEU A 142 -5.18 -9.78 -11.18
C LEU A 142 -6.69 -9.75 -10.97
N SER A 143 -7.23 -8.54 -10.88
CA SER A 143 -8.65 -8.29 -10.66
C SER A 143 -9.20 -7.37 -11.74
N GLU A 144 -10.52 -7.18 -11.73
CA GLU A 144 -11.15 -6.13 -12.51
C GLU A 144 -10.60 -4.77 -12.11
N LYS A 145 -10.49 -3.85 -13.07
CA LYS A 145 -9.92 -2.53 -12.81
C LYS A 145 -10.88 -1.66 -12.00
N PHE A 146 -10.29 -0.87 -11.12
CA PHE A 146 -11.00 0.08 -10.26
C PHE A 146 -10.15 1.34 -10.10
N GLY A 147 -10.74 2.38 -9.48
CA GLY A 147 -10.03 3.57 -9.08
C GLY A 147 -9.81 4.57 -10.20
N TYR A 148 -9.07 5.60 -9.88
CA TYR A 148 -8.84 6.73 -10.78
C TYR A 148 -8.23 6.31 -12.12
N TYR A 149 -7.32 5.34 -12.11
CA TYR A 149 -6.58 4.92 -13.31
C TYR A 149 -7.21 3.75 -14.05
N ARG A 150 -8.45 3.35 -13.73
CA ARG A 150 -9.08 2.13 -14.29
C ARG A 150 -9.20 2.13 -15.82
N ALA A 151 -9.27 3.32 -16.43
CA ALA A 151 -9.36 3.44 -17.89
C ALA A 151 -7.99 3.42 -18.58
N TYR A 152 -6.89 3.45 -17.83
CA TYR A 152 -5.55 3.48 -18.41
C TYR A 152 -5.09 2.06 -18.73
N GLU A 153 -4.58 1.87 -19.94
CA GLU A 153 -4.09 0.57 -20.38
C GLU A 153 -2.93 0.07 -19.50
N SER A 154 -2.08 0.98 -19.04
CA SER A 154 -0.93 0.64 -18.20
C SER A 154 -1.31 0.24 -16.78
N SER A 155 -2.55 0.47 -16.35
CA SER A 155 -3.00 0.15 -15.00
C SER A 155 -3.20 -1.35 -14.83
N ARG A 156 -2.73 -1.87 -13.67
CA ARG A 156 -2.94 -3.26 -13.26
C ARG A 156 -3.53 -3.27 -11.88
N CYS A 157 -4.71 -3.86 -11.73
CA CYS A 157 -5.36 -3.98 -10.45
C CYS A 157 -5.26 -5.40 -9.95
N MET A 158 -5.02 -5.53 -8.65
CA MET A 158 -4.83 -6.81 -8.00
C MET A 158 -5.61 -6.86 -6.70
N ALA A 159 -5.98 -8.05 -6.28
CA ALA A 159 -6.76 -8.24 -5.07
C ALA A 159 -6.35 -9.52 -4.36
N LYS A 160 -6.56 -9.52 -3.04
CA LYS A 160 -6.35 -10.68 -2.18
C LYS A 160 -7.47 -10.71 -1.15
N PRO A 161 -8.24 -11.81 -1.06
CA PRO A 161 -9.25 -11.94 -0.01
C PRO A 161 -8.60 -11.95 1.37
N LEU A 162 -9.21 -11.27 2.33
CA LEU A 162 -8.79 -11.30 3.71
C LEU A 162 -9.62 -12.35 4.44
N ARG A 163 -8.94 -13.15 5.26
CA ARG A 163 -9.63 -14.15 6.06
C ARG A 163 -10.09 -13.50 7.35
N THR A 164 -11.40 -13.43 7.55
CA THR A 164 -11.95 -13.10 8.85
C THR A 164 -11.44 -14.12 9.85
N PRO A 165 -10.96 -13.70 11.05
CA PRO A 165 -10.61 -14.65 12.08
C PRO A 165 -11.82 -15.53 12.35
N THR A 166 -11.69 -16.85 12.12
CA THR A 166 -12.76 -17.77 12.43
C THR A 166 -12.80 -17.89 13.95
N THR A 167 -13.83 -17.33 14.56
CA THR A 167 -14.17 -17.68 15.92
C THR A 167 -14.65 -19.11 15.89
N LEU A 168 -13.80 -20.02 16.25
CA LEU A 168 -14.24 -21.37 16.54
C LEU A 168 -15.11 -21.31 17.78
N SER A 169 -16.38 -21.43 17.57
CA SER A 169 -17.29 -21.66 18.67
C SER A 169 -17.18 -23.10 19.14
#